data_2bc90bae911cef3845076a067f46ecf6
#
_entry.id   2bc90bae911cef3845076a067f46ecf6
#
_cell.length_a   1.000
_cell.length_b   1.000
_cell.length_c   1.000
_cell.angle_alpha   90.00
_cell.angle_beta   90.00
_cell.angle_gamma   90.00
#
_symmetry.space_group_name_H-M   'P 1'
#
loop_
_entity.id
_entity.type
_entity.pdbx_description
1 polymer ?
#
loop_
_entity_poly.entity_id
_entity_poly.type
_entity_poly.pdbx_seq_one_letter_code
_entity_poly.pdbx_strand_id
1 'polypeptide(L)'
;MSFSFSFSLPELSLFVLLSSLFIGSLLRPLFRIVVSRVRSPLRLLPSPPSPSVFIGNLAQLADQENNYIVHTWTEQYGHTFTYHGFLNGHRLLTTDPLALSYILGHPYDFPKPDFITDALAEMGAGRDGLLTAHGDVHKRQVCLVPSQLLLHRHLVS
;
A
#
# COMPACT_ATOMS: atom_id res chain seq x y z
N MET A 1 28.11 35.59 -34.24
CA MET A 1 27.79 36.04 -32.88
C MET A 1 28.22 34.96 -31.90
N SER A 2 29.42 35.09 -31.34
CA SER A 2 29.98 34.16 -30.38
C SER A 2 29.48 34.56 -28.99
N PHE A 3 28.57 33.78 -28.42
CA PHE A 3 28.16 33.96 -27.04
C PHE A 3 29.23 33.38 -26.11
N SER A 4 30.11 34.24 -25.61
CA SER A 4 31.06 33.90 -24.56
C SER A 4 30.33 33.93 -23.23
N PHE A 5 29.95 32.79 -22.69
CA PHE A 5 29.40 32.67 -21.36
C PHE A 5 30.58 32.74 -20.36
N SER A 6 30.84 33.93 -19.82
CA SER A 6 31.80 34.10 -18.72
C SER A 6 31.12 33.78 -17.40
N PHE A 7 31.25 32.53 -16.93
CA PHE A 7 30.81 32.16 -15.60
C PHE A 7 31.82 32.68 -14.57
N SER A 8 31.34 33.49 -13.62
CA SER A 8 32.15 33.90 -12.47
C SER A 8 32.33 32.75 -11.51
N LEU A 9 33.52 32.60 -10.89
CA LEU A 9 33.85 31.51 -9.93
C LEU A 9 32.80 31.29 -8.84
N PRO A 10 32.14 32.31 -8.22
CA PRO A 10 31.10 32.09 -7.22
C PRO A 10 29.80 31.48 -7.80
N GLU A 11 29.43 31.81 -9.03
CA GLU A 11 28.24 31.22 -9.67
C GLU A 11 28.44 29.75 -10.00
N LEU A 12 29.63 29.36 -10.44
CA LEU A 12 29.97 27.96 -10.69
C LEU A 12 29.87 27.12 -9.42
N SER A 13 30.36 27.62 -8.28
CA SER A 13 30.28 26.95 -7.01
C SER A 13 28.84 26.76 -6.53
N LEU A 14 27.98 27.76 -6.75
CA LEU A 14 26.56 27.66 -6.39
C LEU A 14 25.83 26.59 -7.24
N PHE A 15 26.10 26.57 -8.56
CA PHE A 15 25.53 25.56 -9.45
C PHE A 15 25.93 24.13 -9.06
N VAL A 16 27.19 23.91 -8.68
CA VAL A 16 27.69 22.60 -8.22
C VAL A 16 27.02 22.20 -6.91
N LEU A 17 26.85 23.12 -5.98
CA LEU A 17 26.13 22.84 -4.71
C LEU A 17 24.66 22.51 -4.95
N LEU A 18 23.96 23.28 -5.76
CA LEU A 18 22.55 23.03 -6.08
C LEU A 18 22.36 21.70 -6.82
N SER A 19 23.22 21.39 -7.78
CA SER A 19 23.16 20.12 -8.50
C SER A 19 23.45 18.92 -7.60
N SER A 20 24.40 19.04 -6.68
CA SER A 20 24.72 17.97 -5.73
C SER A 20 23.56 17.74 -4.74
N LEU A 21 22.91 18.78 -4.25
CA LEU A 21 21.72 18.69 -3.41
C LEU A 21 20.55 18.05 -4.16
N PHE A 22 20.35 18.42 -5.41
CA PHE A 22 19.30 17.86 -6.27
C PHE A 22 19.52 16.36 -6.52
N ILE A 23 20.74 15.99 -6.91
CA ILE A 23 21.13 14.57 -7.11
C ILE A 23 20.99 13.79 -5.81
N GLY A 24 21.45 14.32 -4.68
CA GLY A 24 21.30 13.69 -3.37
C GLY A 24 19.84 13.51 -2.95
N SER A 25 18.99 14.45 -3.29
CA SER A 25 17.53 14.37 -3.07
C SER A 25 16.87 13.24 -3.86
N LEU A 26 17.29 13.02 -5.11
CA LEU A 26 16.81 11.94 -5.97
C LEU A 26 17.38 10.56 -5.57
N LEU A 27 18.63 10.51 -5.15
CA LEU A 27 19.29 9.25 -4.78
C LEU A 27 18.78 8.69 -3.44
N ARG A 28 18.41 9.54 -2.49
CA ARG A 28 17.89 9.11 -1.18
C ARG A 28 16.67 8.17 -1.26
N PRO A 29 15.59 8.50 -1.99
CA PRO A 29 14.44 7.61 -2.10
C PRO A 29 14.79 6.32 -2.84
N LEU A 30 15.64 6.38 -3.89
CA LEU A 30 16.11 5.19 -4.57
C LEU A 30 16.88 4.25 -3.61
N PHE A 31 17.81 4.82 -2.85
CA PHE A 31 18.57 4.06 -1.88
C PHE A 31 17.68 3.41 -0.81
N ARG A 32 16.69 4.16 -0.30
CA ARG A 32 15.69 3.60 0.65
C ARG A 32 14.91 2.43 0.05
N ILE A 33 14.49 2.55 -1.21
CA ILE A 33 13.78 1.47 -1.90
C ILE A 33 14.67 0.23 -2.03
N VAL A 34 15.92 0.39 -2.44
CA VAL A 34 16.86 -0.72 -2.58
C VAL A 34 17.15 -1.38 -1.22
N VAL A 35 17.43 -0.59 -0.20
CA VAL A 35 17.70 -1.10 1.14
C VAL A 35 16.49 -1.83 1.73
N SER A 36 15.29 -1.29 1.58
CA SER A 36 14.07 -1.94 2.06
C SER A 36 13.83 -3.30 1.40
N ARG A 37 14.19 -3.44 0.12
CA ARG A 37 14.09 -4.72 -0.60
C ARG A 37 15.07 -5.76 -0.09
N VAL A 38 16.32 -5.35 0.12
CA VAL A 38 17.38 -6.28 0.56
C VAL A 38 17.13 -6.73 2.01
N ARG A 39 16.61 -5.84 2.85
CA ARG A 39 16.35 -6.11 4.27
C ARG A 39 14.98 -6.72 4.57
N SER A 40 14.10 -6.82 3.59
CA SER A 40 12.77 -7.36 3.80
C SER A 40 12.83 -8.85 4.18
N PRO A 41 12.26 -9.26 5.32
CA PRO A 41 12.13 -10.67 5.70
C PRO A 41 11.21 -11.44 4.74
N LEU A 42 10.38 -10.75 3.98
CA LEU A 42 9.46 -11.33 3.00
C LEU A 42 10.17 -12.02 1.82
N ARG A 43 11.47 -11.75 1.61
CA ARG A 43 12.26 -12.45 0.58
C ARG A 43 12.39 -13.96 0.78
N LEU A 44 12.23 -14.42 2.01
CA LEU A 44 12.34 -15.84 2.34
C LEU A 44 11.08 -16.64 2.01
N LEU A 45 9.97 -15.95 1.74
CA LEU A 45 8.71 -16.60 1.39
C LEU A 45 8.66 -16.89 -0.11
N PRO A 46 7.97 -17.98 -0.51
CA PRO A 46 7.77 -18.30 -1.92
C PRO A 46 7.01 -17.16 -2.60
N SER A 47 7.36 -16.91 -3.86
CA SER A 47 6.72 -15.84 -4.64
C SER A 47 6.60 -16.24 -6.11
N PRO A 48 5.50 -15.84 -6.80
CA PRO A 48 5.39 -15.99 -8.24
C PRO A 48 6.41 -15.10 -8.96
N PRO A 49 6.86 -15.50 -10.16
CA PRO A 49 7.76 -14.70 -10.97
C PRO A 49 7.09 -13.37 -11.34
N SER A 50 7.87 -12.30 -11.25
CA SER A 50 7.39 -10.95 -11.61
C SER A 50 7.48 -10.73 -13.11
N PRO A 51 6.35 -10.46 -13.81
CA PRO A 51 6.36 -10.19 -15.24
C PRO A 51 6.95 -8.82 -15.59
N SER A 52 6.94 -7.86 -14.66
CA SER A 52 7.40 -6.49 -14.88
C SER A 52 8.17 -5.96 -13.68
N VAL A 53 9.26 -5.24 -13.94
CA VAL A 53 10.07 -4.59 -12.89
C VAL A 53 9.34 -3.39 -12.27
N PHE A 54 8.48 -2.69 -13.04
CA PHE A 54 7.79 -1.50 -12.57
C PHE A 54 6.48 -1.82 -11.85
N ILE A 55 5.66 -2.68 -12.42
CA ILE A 55 4.30 -2.96 -11.94
C ILE A 55 4.23 -4.30 -11.17
N GLY A 56 5.26 -5.14 -11.34
CA GLY A 56 5.29 -6.46 -10.70
C GLY A 56 4.14 -7.34 -11.19
N ASN A 57 3.45 -7.99 -10.25
CA ASN A 57 2.29 -8.83 -10.50
C ASN A 57 0.95 -8.07 -10.42
N LEU A 58 0.97 -6.75 -10.19
CA LEU A 58 -0.27 -5.96 -10.01
C LEU A 58 -1.18 -6.00 -11.24
N ALA A 59 -0.61 -6.01 -12.45
CA ALA A 59 -1.41 -6.12 -13.67
C ALA A 59 -2.19 -7.44 -13.71
N GLN A 60 -1.56 -8.54 -13.30
CA GLN A 60 -2.20 -9.85 -13.21
C GLN A 60 -3.29 -9.89 -12.14
N LEU A 61 -3.09 -9.19 -11.03
CA LEU A 61 -4.08 -9.06 -9.96
C LEU A 61 -5.22 -8.13 -10.33
N ALA A 62 -5.00 -7.10 -11.16
CA ALA A 62 -6.01 -6.16 -11.62
C ALA A 62 -6.92 -6.75 -12.70
N ASP A 63 -6.41 -7.67 -13.50
CA ASP A 63 -7.15 -8.38 -14.56
C ASP A 63 -8.05 -9.50 -13.99
N GLN A 64 -8.64 -9.23 -12.84
CA GLN A 64 -9.42 -10.24 -12.11
C GLN A 64 -10.89 -10.25 -12.51
N GLU A 65 -11.22 -10.82 -13.63
CA GLU A 65 -12.62 -11.25 -13.79
C GLU A 65 -13.02 -12.41 -12.86
N ASN A 66 -12.08 -13.15 -12.26
CA ASN A 66 -12.42 -14.40 -11.57
C ASN A 66 -11.53 -14.84 -10.40
N ASN A 67 -10.86 -14.05 -9.63
CA ASN A 67 -10.04 -14.57 -8.50
C ASN A 67 -9.11 -15.78 -8.82
N TYR A 68 -9.11 -16.23 -10.08
CA TYR A 68 -8.45 -17.44 -10.54
C TYR A 68 -6.96 -17.43 -10.24
N ILE A 69 -6.32 -16.27 -10.40
CA ILE A 69 -4.87 -16.18 -10.24
C ILE A 69 -4.45 -16.33 -8.76
N VAL A 70 -5.24 -15.80 -7.84
CA VAL A 70 -4.99 -15.94 -6.39
C VAL A 70 -5.16 -17.39 -5.98
N HIS A 71 -6.18 -18.07 -6.52
CA HIS A 71 -6.42 -19.49 -6.26
C HIS A 71 -5.26 -20.35 -6.78
N THR A 72 -4.82 -20.13 -8.01
CA THR A 72 -3.69 -20.82 -8.61
C THR A 72 -2.39 -20.61 -7.80
N TRP A 73 -2.14 -19.39 -7.35
CA TRP A 73 -0.97 -19.11 -6.51
C TRP A 73 -1.09 -19.74 -5.12
N THR A 74 -2.28 -19.78 -4.55
CA THR A 74 -2.52 -20.45 -3.26
C THR A 74 -2.26 -21.96 -3.37
N GLU A 75 -2.64 -22.60 -4.47
CA GLU A 75 -2.34 -24.00 -4.72
C GLU A 75 -0.84 -24.28 -4.93
N GLN A 76 -0.12 -23.36 -5.60
CA GLN A 76 1.30 -23.52 -5.90
C GLN A 76 2.22 -23.17 -4.74
N TYR A 77 1.92 -22.10 -4.01
CA TYR A 77 2.81 -21.51 -3.00
C TYR A 77 2.29 -21.66 -1.57
N GLY A 78 1.06 -22.17 -1.40
CA GLY A 78 0.40 -22.31 -0.10
C GLY A 78 -0.40 -21.07 0.29
N HIS A 79 -0.98 -21.11 1.49
CA HIS A 79 -1.90 -20.07 1.97
C HIS A 79 -1.23 -18.73 2.29
N THR A 80 0.09 -18.69 2.40
CA THR A 80 0.83 -17.47 2.72
C THR A 80 2.05 -17.38 1.83
N PHE A 81 2.08 -16.39 0.95
CA PHE A 81 3.15 -16.16 -0.01
C PHE A 81 3.35 -14.66 -0.26
N THR A 82 4.43 -14.31 -0.95
CA THR A 82 4.67 -12.93 -1.35
C THR A 82 4.45 -12.76 -2.84
N TYR A 83 4.06 -11.56 -3.24
CA TYR A 83 4.01 -11.16 -4.63
C TYR A 83 4.71 -9.81 -4.82
N HIS A 84 5.01 -9.46 -6.05
CA HIS A 84 5.69 -8.23 -6.39
C HIS A 84 4.69 -7.15 -6.77
N GLY A 85 4.70 -6.06 -6.00
CA GLY A 85 3.89 -4.87 -6.25
C GLY A 85 4.63 -3.82 -7.07
N PHE A 86 4.21 -2.56 -6.93
CA PHE A 86 4.82 -1.42 -7.61
C PHE A 86 6.33 -1.34 -7.32
N LEU A 87 7.10 -1.03 -8.36
CA LEU A 87 8.57 -1.02 -8.35
C LEU A 87 9.16 -2.36 -7.84
N ASN A 88 8.51 -3.46 -8.09
CA ASN A 88 8.92 -4.81 -7.66
C ASN A 88 9.09 -4.95 -6.12
N GLY A 89 8.34 -4.19 -5.33
CA GLY A 89 8.32 -4.28 -3.87
C GLY A 89 7.61 -5.56 -3.41
N HIS A 90 8.19 -6.26 -2.41
CA HIS A 90 7.57 -7.45 -1.84
C HIS A 90 6.30 -7.08 -1.05
N ARG A 91 5.21 -7.76 -1.33
CA ARG A 91 3.93 -7.66 -0.61
C ARG A 91 3.49 -9.04 -0.16
N LEU A 92 2.98 -9.12 1.06
CA LEU A 92 2.44 -10.35 1.61
C LEU A 92 1.00 -10.52 1.17
N LEU A 93 0.65 -11.74 0.75
CA LEU A 93 -0.72 -12.17 0.54
C LEU A 93 -0.95 -13.40 1.40
N THR A 94 -2.04 -13.39 2.15
CA THR A 94 -2.45 -14.55 2.93
C THR A 94 -3.93 -14.85 2.74
N THR A 95 -4.23 -16.12 2.57
CA THR A 95 -5.59 -16.69 2.54
C THR A 95 -5.85 -17.57 3.76
N ASP A 96 -4.90 -17.62 4.73
CA ASP A 96 -5.05 -18.39 5.95
C ASP A 96 -6.11 -17.77 6.86
N PRO A 97 -7.17 -18.50 7.25
CA PRO A 97 -8.24 -17.99 8.10
C PRO A 97 -7.75 -17.52 9.48
N LEU A 98 -6.74 -18.17 10.04
CA LEU A 98 -6.18 -17.77 11.35
C LEU A 98 -5.44 -16.46 11.26
N ALA A 99 -4.61 -16.29 10.23
CA ALA A 99 -3.90 -15.05 9.99
C ALA A 99 -4.87 -13.89 9.69
N LEU A 100 -5.90 -14.13 8.86
CA LEU A 100 -6.93 -13.16 8.56
C LEU A 100 -7.71 -12.74 9.81
N SER A 101 -8.12 -13.71 10.65
CA SER A 101 -8.82 -13.43 11.91
C SER A 101 -7.97 -12.56 12.84
N TYR A 102 -6.67 -12.84 12.93
CA TYR A 102 -5.74 -12.04 13.72
C TYR A 102 -5.60 -10.62 13.18
N ILE A 103 -5.35 -10.46 11.89
CA ILE A 103 -5.18 -9.15 11.24
C ILE A 103 -6.44 -8.30 11.39
N LEU A 104 -7.61 -8.87 11.12
CA LEU A 104 -8.89 -8.18 11.23
C LEU A 104 -9.26 -7.85 12.69
N GLY A 105 -8.83 -8.67 13.65
CA GLY A 105 -9.01 -8.43 15.07
C GLY A 105 -8.11 -7.33 15.65
N HIS A 106 -7.04 -6.97 14.95
CA HIS A 106 -6.04 -6.00 15.41
C HIS A 106 -5.90 -4.80 14.45
N PRO A 107 -6.99 -4.01 14.24
CA PRO A 107 -7.00 -2.92 13.26
C PRO A 107 -6.05 -1.76 13.60
N TYR A 108 -5.56 -1.68 14.84
CA TYR A 108 -4.57 -0.68 15.24
C TYR A 108 -3.16 -1.04 14.80
N ASP A 109 -2.82 -2.33 14.80
CA ASP A 109 -1.53 -2.84 14.36
C ASP A 109 -1.46 -2.96 12.83
N PHE A 110 -2.62 -3.17 12.20
CA PHE A 110 -2.78 -3.31 10.76
C PHE A 110 -3.76 -2.26 10.19
N PRO A 111 -3.38 -0.97 10.19
CA PRO A 111 -4.25 0.09 9.68
C PRO A 111 -4.45 -0.05 8.17
N LYS A 112 -5.63 0.35 7.70
CA LYS A 112 -5.90 0.45 6.26
C LYS A 112 -4.98 1.51 5.63
N PRO A 113 -4.42 1.26 4.45
CA PRO A 113 -3.65 2.27 3.73
C PRO A 113 -4.50 3.52 3.42
N ASP A 114 -3.90 4.71 3.54
CA ASP A 114 -4.58 6.00 3.36
C ASP A 114 -5.27 6.11 2.00
N PHE A 115 -4.63 5.62 0.94
CA PHE A 115 -5.21 5.66 -0.41
C PHE A 115 -6.50 4.85 -0.56
N ILE A 116 -6.66 3.74 0.21
CA ILE A 116 -7.90 2.96 0.23
C ILE A 116 -8.97 3.72 1.02
N THR A 117 -8.57 4.34 2.13
CA THR A 117 -9.47 5.15 2.96
C THR A 117 -10.00 6.35 2.17
N ASP A 118 -9.13 7.04 1.42
CA ASP A 118 -9.51 8.17 0.58
C ASP A 118 -10.45 7.74 -0.57
N ALA A 119 -10.13 6.62 -1.24
CA ALA A 119 -10.99 6.08 -2.30
C ALA A 119 -12.39 5.69 -1.77
N LEU A 120 -12.47 5.06 -0.60
CA LEU A 120 -13.75 4.73 0.03
C LEU A 120 -14.53 5.98 0.44
N ALA A 121 -13.83 7.03 0.90
CA ALA A 121 -14.45 8.30 1.24
C ALA A 121 -15.07 8.99 0.02
N GLU A 122 -14.39 8.96 -1.12
CA GLU A 122 -14.87 9.49 -2.39
C GLU A 122 -16.06 8.70 -2.95
N MET A 123 -16.11 7.39 -2.73
CA MET A 123 -17.23 6.53 -3.12
C MET A 123 -18.53 6.76 -2.31
N GLY A 124 -18.58 7.78 -1.45
CA GLY A 124 -19.79 8.18 -0.72
C GLY A 124 -19.83 7.71 0.74
N ALA A 125 -18.82 7.00 1.23
CA ALA A 125 -18.73 6.62 2.63
C ALA A 125 -18.41 7.82 3.55
N GLY A 126 -17.87 8.92 3.00
CA GLY A 126 -17.34 10.05 3.76
C GLY A 126 -16.10 9.67 4.58
N ARG A 127 -15.34 10.68 5.03
CA ARG A 127 -14.11 10.43 5.84
C ARG A 127 -14.41 9.90 7.24
N ASP A 128 -15.57 10.18 7.76
CA ASP A 128 -16.03 9.73 9.08
C ASP A 128 -17.07 8.59 9.00
N GLY A 129 -17.20 7.97 7.82
CA GLY A 129 -18.09 6.84 7.61
C GLY A 129 -17.60 5.56 8.31
N LEU A 130 -18.48 4.60 8.52
CA LEU A 130 -18.17 3.32 9.18
C LEU A 130 -17.02 2.56 8.51
N LEU A 131 -16.89 2.67 7.18
CA LEU A 131 -15.87 1.98 6.39
C LEU A 131 -14.50 2.69 6.43
N THR A 132 -14.49 4.00 6.69
CA THR A 132 -13.30 4.86 6.64
C THR A 132 -12.82 5.26 8.03
N ALA A 133 -13.71 5.26 9.02
CA ALA A 133 -13.37 5.62 10.39
C ALA A 133 -12.33 4.67 10.99
N HIS A 134 -11.41 5.24 11.75
CA HIS A 134 -10.35 4.54 12.47
C HIS A 134 -10.48 4.71 13.97
N GLY A 135 -9.91 3.79 14.72
CA GLY A 135 -9.74 3.91 16.16
C GLY A 135 -11.06 4.00 16.95
N ASP A 136 -11.12 4.96 17.86
CA ASP A 136 -12.25 5.11 18.78
C ASP A 136 -13.54 5.58 18.11
N VAL A 137 -13.45 6.29 16.98
CA VAL A 137 -14.61 6.69 16.18
C VAL A 137 -15.29 5.45 15.61
N HIS A 138 -14.50 4.55 15.01
CA HIS A 138 -15.01 3.26 14.49
C HIS A 138 -15.66 2.42 15.59
N LYS A 139 -15.04 2.30 16.77
CA LYS A 139 -15.63 1.57 17.91
C LYS A 139 -16.99 2.12 18.31
N ARG A 140 -17.12 3.43 18.42
CA ARG A 140 -18.41 4.08 18.77
C ARG A 140 -19.48 3.79 17.73
N GLN A 141 -19.13 3.87 16.45
CA GLN A 141 -20.06 3.62 15.35
C GLN A 141 -20.51 2.15 15.31
N VAL A 142 -19.56 1.21 15.47
CA VAL A 142 -19.89 -0.23 15.54
C VAL A 142 -20.77 -0.57 16.73
N CYS A 143 -20.57 0.07 17.89
CA CYS A 143 -21.44 -0.12 19.06
C CYS A 143 -22.86 0.42 18.87
N LEU A 144 -23.03 1.47 18.04
CA LEU A 144 -24.34 2.08 17.79
C LEU A 144 -25.19 1.28 16.79
N VAL A 145 -24.57 0.62 15.82
CA VAL A 145 -25.28 -0.14 14.77
C VAL A 145 -26.17 -1.26 15.33
N PRO A 146 -25.74 -2.12 16.27
CA PRO A 146 -26.60 -3.15 16.86
C PRO A 146 -27.82 -2.59 17.58
N SER A 147 -27.67 -1.45 18.29
CA SER A 147 -28.76 -0.81 19.03
C SER A 147 -29.84 -0.25 18.11
N GLN A 148 -29.45 0.29 16.96
CA GLN A 148 -30.38 0.79 15.95
C GLN A 148 -31.16 -0.35 15.27
N LEU A 149 -30.49 -1.46 14.96
CA LEU A 149 -31.12 -2.65 14.37
C LEU A 149 -32.12 -3.31 15.33
N LEU A 150 -31.82 -3.35 16.61
CA LEU A 150 -32.72 -3.88 17.64
C LEU A 150 -33.97 -2.99 17.83
N LEU A 151 -33.80 -1.65 17.79
CA LEU A 151 -34.93 -0.71 17.87
C LEU A 151 -35.86 -0.82 16.66
N HIS A 152 -35.33 -1.02 15.46
CA HIS A 152 -36.14 -1.17 14.23
C HIS A 152 -36.97 -2.45 14.27
N ARG A 153 -36.46 -3.53 14.90
CA ARG A 153 -37.16 -4.80 15.04
C ARG A 153 -38.39 -4.71 15.97
N HIS A 154 -38.36 -3.80 16.96
CA HIS A 154 -39.45 -3.58 17.88
C HIS A 154 -40.54 -2.62 17.34
N LEU A 155 -40.22 -1.86 16.26
CA LEU A 155 -41.20 -0.93 15.66
C LEU A 155 -42.00 -1.58 14.50
N VAL A 156 -41.58 -2.75 14.01
CA VAL A 156 -42.23 -3.47 12.89
C VAL A 156 -42.99 -4.73 13.38
N SER A 157 -42.98 -5.01 14.68
CA SER A 157 -43.79 -6.03 15.35
C SER A 157 -45.00 -5.41 16.00
#